data_62ab36eedb74536c8abafd4b41a3a515
#
_entry.id   62ab36eedb74536c8abafd4b41a3a515
#
_cell.length_a   1.000
_cell.length_b   1.000
_cell.length_c   1.000
_cell.angle_alpha   90.00
_cell.angle_beta   90.00
_cell.angle_gamma   90.00
#
_symmetry.space_group_name_H-M   'P 1'
#
loop_
_entity.id
_entity.type
_entity.pdbx_description
1 polymer ?
#
loop_
_entity_poly.entity_id
_entity_poly.type
_entity_poly.pdbx_seq_one_letter_code
_entity_poly.pdbx_strand_id
1 'polypeptide(L)'
;IVQSEISDEEVNKLVWRCLGYEMTIELDPETLTATEMWQVSEKVFPNWAKRFPEPPDVIGVTRKYYPEIDQPVKEACASLTRSVSSEYKNGLKEQLKPLGWKGFKMEGLTPNMTRRAQAANWLVYYRSELRGVPIEELKRRRELRRLKEIEEGEEKKPTGGSAQSVV
;
A
#
# COMPACT_ATOMS: atom_id res chain seq x y z
N ILE A 1 -3.65 4.30 -14.38
CA ILE A 1 -2.47 3.74 -13.68
C ILE A 1 -2.00 2.47 -14.39
N VAL A 2 -2.79 1.41 -14.43
CA VAL A 2 -2.37 0.09 -14.99
C VAL A 2 -2.06 0.13 -16.49
N GLN A 3 -2.64 1.04 -17.24
CA GLN A 3 -2.40 1.25 -18.68
C GLN A 3 -1.25 2.24 -18.96
N SER A 4 -0.55 2.68 -17.91
CA SER A 4 0.58 3.62 -18.01
C SER A 4 0.26 4.98 -18.65
N GLU A 5 -0.98 5.45 -18.51
CA GLU A 5 -1.43 6.76 -18.99
C GLU A 5 -0.89 7.93 -18.15
N ILE A 6 -0.49 7.66 -16.92
CA ILE A 6 0.19 8.61 -16.02
C ILE A 6 1.58 8.08 -15.67
N SER A 7 2.51 8.97 -15.33
CA SER A 7 3.90 8.61 -15.01
C SER A 7 4.00 7.83 -13.68
N ASP A 8 5.14 7.17 -13.46
CA ASP A 8 5.44 6.51 -12.19
C ASP A 8 5.51 7.52 -11.03
N GLU A 9 6.00 8.74 -11.29
CA GLU A 9 6.05 9.84 -10.32
C GLU A 9 4.64 10.30 -9.93
N GLU A 10 3.74 10.45 -10.89
CA GLU A 10 2.35 10.84 -10.62
C GLU A 10 1.62 9.76 -9.81
N VAL A 11 1.89 8.48 -10.05
CA VAL A 11 1.34 7.40 -9.22
C VAL A 11 1.87 7.50 -7.79
N ASN A 12 3.16 7.76 -7.59
CA ASN A 12 3.73 7.98 -6.26
C ASN A 12 3.06 9.17 -5.55
N LYS A 13 2.97 10.32 -6.21
CA LYS A 13 2.31 11.51 -5.64
C LYS A 13 0.86 11.26 -5.25
N LEU A 14 0.12 10.49 -6.05
CA LEU A 14 -1.24 10.10 -5.73
C LEU A 14 -1.31 9.23 -4.47
N VAL A 15 -0.41 8.25 -4.36
CA VAL A 15 -0.30 7.39 -3.16
C VAL A 15 0.08 8.21 -1.93
N TRP A 16 1.06 9.11 -2.03
CA TRP A 16 1.50 9.97 -0.92
C TRP A 16 0.38 10.84 -0.39
N ARG A 17 -0.39 11.50 -1.26
CA ARG A 17 -1.58 12.28 -0.86
C ARG A 17 -2.58 11.42 -0.10
N CYS A 18 -2.85 10.23 -0.58
CA CYS A 18 -3.79 9.31 0.06
C CYS A 18 -3.26 8.75 1.40
N LEU A 19 -1.94 8.62 1.56
CA LEU A 19 -1.29 8.27 2.82
C LEU A 19 -1.29 9.41 3.84
N GLY A 20 -1.52 10.66 3.39
CA GLY A 20 -1.58 11.84 4.25
C GLY A 20 -0.33 12.72 4.23
N TYR A 21 0.63 12.45 3.33
CA TYR A 21 1.74 13.39 3.12
C TYR A 21 1.22 14.69 2.50
N GLU A 22 1.80 15.80 2.91
CA GLU A 22 1.44 17.14 2.44
C GLU A 22 2.50 17.70 1.50
N MET A 23 2.04 18.35 0.45
CA MET A 23 2.89 18.99 -0.54
C MET A 23 2.89 20.49 -0.31
N THR A 24 4.08 21.07 -0.28
CA THR A 24 4.33 22.50 -0.30
C THR A 24 5.14 22.87 -1.54
N ILE A 25 5.05 24.11 -1.96
CA ILE A 25 5.86 24.62 -3.07
C ILE A 25 6.88 25.61 -2.48
N GLU A 26 8.15 25.29 -2.68
CA GLU A 26 9.24 26.22 -2.39
C GLU A 26 9.63 26.95 -3.68
N LEU A 27 9.72 28.27 -3.59
CA LEU A 27 10.19 29.09 -4.68
C LEU A 27 11.64 29.48 -4.40
N ASP A 28 12.55 29.11 -5.28
CA ASP A 28 13.92 29.58 -5.23
C ASP A 28 13.94 31.07 -5.61
N PRO A 29 14.38 31.97 -4.70
CA PRO A 29 14.35 33.42 -4.94
C PRO A 29 15.32 33.89 -6.03
N GLU A 30 16.38 33.12 -6.34
CA GLU A 30 17.39 33.48 -7.33
C GLU A 30 16.98 33.02 -8.73
N THR A 31 16.48 31.79 -8.84
CA THR A 31 16.12 31.18 -10.13
C THR A 31 14.65 31.32 -10.50
N LEU A 32 13.80 31.72 -9.53
CA LEU A 32 12.33 31.73 -9.62
C LEU A 32 11.74 30.34 -9.99
N THR A 33 12.48 29.30 -9.67
CA THR A 33 12.05 27.91 -9.94
C THR A 33 11.21 27.42 -8.76
N ALA A 34 10.01 26.91 -9.07
CA ALA A 34 9.13 26.31 -8.09
C ALA A 34 9.47 24.82 -7.93
N THR A 35 9.73 24.37 -6.71
CA THR A 35 10.02 22.98 -6.38
C THR A 35 8.94 22.42 -5.45
N GLU A 36 8.39 21.28 -5.80
CA GLU A 36 7.46 20.56 -4.93
C GLU A 36 8.23 19.85 -3.80
N MET A 37 7.89 20.21 -2.57
CA MET A 37 8.40 19.54 -1.36
C MET A 37 7.29 18.73 -0.71
N TRP A 38 7.60 17.48 -0.38
CA TRP A 38 6.67 16.59 0.27
C TRP A 38 7.15 16.25 1.67
N GLN A 39 6.25 16.30 2.64
CA GLN A 39 6.57 16.05 4.04
C GLN A 39 5.50 15.25 4.74
N VAL A 40 5.91 14.55 5.80
CA VAL A 40 4.99 13.85 6.69
C VAL A 40 4.09 14.84 7.42
N SER A 41 2.82 14.52 7.57
CA SER A 41 1.86 15.26 8.38
C SER A 41 1.26 14.36 9.46
N GLU A 42 0.49 14.95 10.38
CA GLU A 42 -0.25 14.22 11.42
C GLU A 42 -1.32 13.26 10.86
N LYS A 43 -1.68 13.43 9.59
CA LYS A 43 -2.63 12.55 8.88
C LYS A 43 -2.01 11.21 8.46
N VAL A 44 -0.68 11.13 8.43
CA VAL A 44 0.02 9.88 8.11
C VAL A 44 -0.08 8.93 9.30
N PHE A 45 -0.43 7.68 9.04
CA PHE A 45 -0.55 6.67 10.09
C PHE A 45 0.77 6.55 10.87
N PRO A 46 0.77 6.61 12.24
CA PRO A 46 1.99 6.74 13.03
C PRO A 46 3.09 5.71 12.74
N ASN A 47 2.71 4.45 12.56
CA ASN A 47 3.68 3.38 12.23
C ASN A 47 4.26 3.55 10.82
N TRP A 48 3.48 4.10 9.89
CA TRP A 48 3.95 4.41 8.55
C TRP A 48 4.89 5.62 8.58
N ALA A 49 4.51 6.70 9.26
CA ALA A 49 5.32 7.91 9.42
C ALA A 49 6.69 7.61 10.08
N LYS A 50 6.70 6.72 11.08
CA LYS A 50 7.94 6.29 11.74
C LYS A 50 8.88 5.53 10.79
N ARG A 51 8.31 4.71 9.90
CA ARG A 51 9.10 3.89 8.96
C ARG A 51 9.51 4.69 7.72
N PHE A 52 8.66 5.58 7.29
CA PHE A 52 8.84 6.41 6.09
C PHE A 52 8.61 7.88 6.45
N PRO A 53 9.59 8.53 7.13
CA PRO A 53 9.50 9.95 7.47
C PRO A 53 9.50 10.85 6.23
N GLU A 54 10.05 10.38 5.13
CA GLU A 54 9.95 10.95 3.80
C GLU A 54 9.04 10.08 2.92
N PRO A 55 8.31 10.68 1.97
CA PRO A 55 7.46 9.92 1.07
C PRO A 55 8.26 8.90 0.25
N PRO A 56 8.00 7.60 0.41
CA PRO A 56 8.79 6.57 -0.25
C PRO A 56 8.38 6.39 -1.71
N ASP A 57 9.35 6.10 -2.58
CA ASP A 57 9.05 5.56 -3.90
C ASP A 57 8.46 4.15 -3.74
N VAL A 58 7.22 3.95 -4.20
CA VAL A 58 6.54 2.64 -4.15
C VAL A 58 6.50 1.95 -5.52
N ILE A 59 6.95 2.63 -6.57
CA ILE A 59 6.88 2.15 -7.96
C ILE A 59 8.25 1.80 -8.51
N GLY A 60 9.29 2.58 -8.21
CA GLY A 60 10.62 2.48 -8.79
C GLY A 60 10.79 3.41 -9.98
N VAL A 61 10.64 4.71 -9.75
CA VAL A 61 10.70 5.76 -10.79
C VAL A 61 11.98 5.69 -11.62
N THR A 62 13.11 5.40 -10.97
CA THR A 62 14.41 5.31 -11.66
C THR A 62 14.54 4.11 -12.61
N ARG A 63 13.67 3.10 -12.45
CA ARG A 63 13.72 1.81 -13.16
C ARG A 63 15.08 1.12 -13.09
N LYS A 64 15.82 1.35 -12.01
CA LYS A 64 17.08 0.69 -11.68
C LYS A 64 16.81 -0.37 -10.62
N TYR A 65 17.09 -1.63 -10.93
CA TYR A 65 16.72 -2.78 -10.11
C TYR A 65 17.91 -3.36 -9.32
N TYR A 66 18.95 -2.55 -9.10
CA TYR A 66 20.06 -2.91 -8.23
C TYR A 66 19.59 -2.96 -6.76
N PRO A 67 20.10 -3.88 -5.95
CA PRO A 67 19.62 -4.04 -4.56
C PRO A 67 19.63 -2.74 -3.76
N GLU A 68 20.63 -1.90 -3.91
CA GLU A 68 20.81 -0.64 -3.17
C GLU A 68 19.71 0.38 -3.48
N ILE A 69 19.19 0.36 -4.72
CA ILE A 69 18.14 1.28 -5.19
C ILE A 69 16.75 0.64 -5.04
N ASP A 70 16.64 -0.63 -5.40
CA ASP A 70 15.34 -1.30 -5.55
C ASP A 70 14.82 -1.90 -4.24
N GLN A 71 15.68 -2.24 -3.28
CA GLN A 71 15.25 -2.81 -2.01
C GLN A 71 14.36 -1.86 -1.20
N PRO A 72 14.67 -0.57 -1.03
CA PRO A 72 13.77 0.38 -0.38
C PRO A 72 12.41 0.48 -1.06
N VAL A 73 12.36 0.46 -2.39
CA VAL A 73 11.12 0.49 -3.18
C VAL A 73 10.30 -0.78 -2.93
N LYS A 74 10.93 -1.96 -2.96
CA LYS A 74 10.27 -3.24 -2.63
C LYS A 74 9.66 -3.21 -1.24
N GLU A 75 10.38 -2.71 -0.26
CA GLU A 75 9.92 -2.63 1.13
C GLU A 75 8.74 -1.68 1.29
N ALA A 76 8.78 -0.52 0.65
CA ALA A 76 7.69 0.44 0.67
C ALA A 76 6.44 -0.13 -0.02
N CYS A 77 6.57 -0.67 -1.22
CA CYS A 77 5.48 -1.31 -1.95
C CYS A 77 4.89 -2.52 -1.20
N ALA A 78 5.74 -3.36 -0.60
CA ALA A 78 5.30 -4.49 0.22
C ALA A 78 4.55 -4.03 1.47
N SER A 79 4.99 -2.93 2.11
CA SER A 79 4.29 -2.34 3.25
C SER A 79 2.92 -1.82 2.87
N LEU A 80 2.81 -1.15 1.72
CA LEU A 80 1.55 -0.69 1.16
C LEU A 80 0.61 -1.88 0.91
N THR A 81 1.09 -2.92 0.24
CA THR A 81 0.31 -4.12 -0.10
C THR A 81 -0.17 -4.89 1.14
N ARG A 82 0.68 -5.02 2.16
CA ARG A 82 0.31 -5.67 3.43
C ARG A 82 -0.77 -4.92 4.21
N SER A 83 -0.86 -3.61 4.03
CA SER A 83 -1.89 -2.80 4.70
C SER A 83 -3.31 -3.02 4.16
N VAL A 84 -3.43 -3.59 2.95
CA VAL A 84 -4.74 -3.91 2.34
C VAL A 84 -5.36 -5.09 3.07
N SER A 85 -6.61 -4.96 3.51
CA SER A 85 -7.34 -6.05 4.16
C SER A 85 -7.58 -7.22 3.20
N SER A 86 -7.79 -8.42 3.76
CA SER A 86 -7.99 -9.67 2.99
C SER A 86 -9.09 -9.54 1.94
N GLU A 87 -10.19 -8.88 2.29
CA GLU A 87 -11.37 -8.67 1.45
C GLU A 87 -11.06 -7.86 0.18
N TYR A 88 -10.05 -6.97 0.24
CA TYR A 88 -9.65 -6.08 -0.85
C TYR A 88 -8.41 -6.53 -1.62
N LYS A 89 -7.85 -7.70 -1.33
CA LYS A 89 -6.63 -8.19 -2.02
C LYS A 89 -6.80 -8.28 -3.55
N ASN A 90 -8.01 -8.54 -4.01
CA ASN A 90 -8.36 -8.62 -5.43
C ASN A 90 -9.22 -7.44 -5.92
N GLY A 91 -9.38 -6.37 -5.14
CA GLY A 91 -10.29 -5.27 -5.41
C GLY A 91 -10.08 -4.61 -6.78
N LEU A 92 -8.83 -4.39 -7.18
CA LEU A 92 -8.51 -3.86 -8.52
C LEU A 92 -9.02 -4.79 -9.64
N LYS A 93 -8.75 -6.08 -9.51
CA LYS A 93 -9.17 -7.07 -10.52
C LYS A 93 -10.68 -7.13 -10.65
N GLU A 94 -11.39 -7.10 -9.53
CA GLU A 94 -12.85 -7.11 -9.51
C GLU A 94 -13.44 -5.86 -10.16
N GLN A 95 -12.88 -4.67 -9.87
CA GLN A 95 -13.33 -3.42 -10.47
C GLN A 95 -13.04 -3.31 -11.97
N LEU A 96 -11.93 -3.85 -12.45
CA LEU A 96 -11.53 -3.76 -13.83
C LEU A 96 -12.06 -4.91 -14.71
N LYS A 97 -12.52 -6.01 -14.10
CA LYS A 97 -13.08 -7.16 -14.83
C LYS A 97 -14.25 -6.76 -15.75
N PRO A 98 -15.22 -5.93 -15.35
CA PRO A 98 -16.29 -5.49 -16.25
C PRO A 98 -15.80 -4.68 -17.45
N LEU A 99 -14.61 -4.05 -17.34
CA LEU A 99 -13.94 -3.30 -18.40
C LEU A 99 -13.05 -4.18 -19.28
N GLY A 100 -13.08 -5.51 -19.11
CA GLY A 100 -12.33 -6.47 -19.90
C GLY A 100 -10.87 -6.68 -19.45
N TRP A 101 -10.42 -6.06 -18.36
CA TRP A 101 -9.06 -6.25 -17.88
C TRP A 101 -8.92 -7.61 -17.16
N LYS A 102 -7.97 -8.42 -17.65
CA LYS A 102 -7.72 -9.78 -17.13
C LYS A 102 -6.43 -9.89 -16.28
N GLY A 103 -5.76 -8.79 -16.05
CA GLY A 103 -4.42 -8.75 -15.45
C GLY A 103 -3.32 -8.56 -16.50
N PHE A 104 -2.08 -8.47 -16.04
CA PHE A 104 -0.92 -8.42 -16.93
C PHE A 104 -0.58 -9.82 -17.45
N LYS A 105 -0.10 -9.91 -18.70
CA LYS A 105 0.53 -11.10 -19.22
C LYS A 105 1.92 -11.25 -18.60
N MET A 106 2.37 -12.47 -18.37
CA MET A 106 3.71 -12.73 -17.82
C MET A 106 4.81 -12.26 -18.78
N GLU A 107 4.58 -12.40 -20.09
CA GLU A 107 5.49 -11.93 -21.11
C GLU A 107 5.57 -10.40 -21.10
N GLY A 108 6.77 -9.85 -20.96
CA GLY A 108 7.03 -8.41 -20.88
C GLY A 108 6.66 -7.75 -19.54
N LEU A 109 6.32 -8.54 -18.53
CA LEU A 109 6.00 -8.01 -17.20
C LEU A 109 7.25 -7.41 -16.53
N THR A 110 7.17 -6.12 -16.18
CA THR A 110 8.24 -5.43 -15.46
C THR A 110 7.89 -5.26 -13.98
N PRO A 111 8.89 -5.08 -13.09
CA PRO A 111 8.62 -4.76 -11.69
C PRO A 111 7.71 -3.54 -11.51
N ASN A 112 7.90 -2.49 -12.30
CA ASN A 112 7.06 -1.30 -12.26
C ASN A 112 5.59 -1.60 -12.58
N MET A 113 5.31 -2.41 -13.59
CA MET A 113 3.92 -2.80 -13.92
C MET A 113 3.25 -3.50 -12.74
N THR A 114 3.94 -4.44 -12.09
CA THR A 114 3.45 -5.13 -10.90
C THR A 114 3.18 -4.15 -9.76
N ARG A 115 4.14 -3.25 -9.48
CA ARG A 115 4.00 -2.25 -8.40
C ARG A 115 2.90 -1.24 -8.69
N ARG A 116 2.72 -0.84 -9.94
CA ARG A 116 1.59 0.01 -10.36
C ARG A 116 0.24 -0.67 -10.10
N ALA A 117 0.12 -1.97 -10.37
CA ALA A 117 -1.10 -2.72 -10.05
C ALA A 117 -1.31 -2.83 -8.53
N GLN A 118 -0.25 -3.05 -7.77
CA GLN A 118 -0.31 -3.09 -6.30
C GLN A 118 -0.71 -1.73 -5.70
N ALA A 119 -0.13 -0.63 -6.19
CA ALA A 119 -0.51 0.72 -5.80
C ALA A 119 -1.96 1.04 -6.18
N ALA A 120 -2.39 0.66 -7.39
CA ALA A 120 -3.77 0.83 -7.83
C ALA A 120 -4.74 0.03 -6.95
N ASN A 121 -4.41 -1.22 -6.59
CA ASN A 121 -5.23 -2.02 -5.68
C ASN A 121 -5.33 -1.38 -4.29
N TRP A 122 -4.22 -0.82 -3.78
CA TRP A 122 -4.25 -0.08 -2.52
C TRP A 122 -5.11 1.18 -2.62
N LEU A 123 -5.09 1.91 -3.74
CA LEU A 123 -5.95 3.07 -3.96
C LEU A 123 -7.44 2.71 -4.01
N VAL A 124 -7.79 1.54 -4.56
CA VAL A 124 -9.16 1.00 -4.49
C VAL A 124 -9.55 0.77 -3.04
N TYR A 125 -8.70 0.13 -2.25
CA TYR A 125 -8.92 -0.08 -0.82
C TYR A 125 -9.04 1.24 -0.05
N TYR A 126 -8.12 2.19 -0.29
CA TYR A 126 -8.18 3.52 0.30
C TYR A 126 -9.52 4.21 0.04
N ARG A 127 -9.96 4.21 -1.21
CA ARG A 127 -11.22 4.84 -1.60
C ARG A 127 -12.43 4.24 -0.89
N SER A 128 -12.44 2.94 -0.72
CA SER A 128 -13.58 2.19 -0.14
C SER A 128 -13.60 2.23 1.38
N GLU A 129 -12.43 2.17 2.04
CA GLU A 129 -12.35 1.90 3.47
C GLU A 129 -11.66 2.99 4.30
N LEU A 130 -10.75 3.76 3.70
CA LEU A 130 -9.90 4.67 4.47
C LEU A 130 -10.24 6.13 4.26
N ARG A 131 -10.76 6.49 3.09
CA ARG A 131 -11.01 7.88 2.72
C ARG A 131 -12.01 8.54 3.65
N GLY A 132 -11.58 9.65 4.30
CA GLY A 132 -12.44 10.42 5.20
C GLY A 132 -12.68 9.77 6.56
N VAL A 133 -12.04 8.64 6.85
CA VAL A 133 -12.15 7.97 8.16
C VAL A 133 -11.06 8.51 9.08
N PRO A 134 -11.40 8.98 10.30
CA PRO A 134 -10.41 9.44 11.28
C PRO A 134 -9.42 8.34 11.67
N ILE A 135 -8.16 8.71 11.94
CA ILE A 135 -7.10 7.75 12.32
C ILE A 135 -7.50 6.91 13.54
N GLU A 136 -8.15 7.49 14.52
CA GLU A 136 -8.58 6.77 15.74
C GLU A 136 -9.61 5.68 15.41
N GLU A 137 -10.51 5.95 14.48
CA GLU A 137 -11.48 4.94 14.02
C GLU A 137 -10.78 3.82 13.23
N LEU A 138 -9.77 4.17 12.41
CA LEU A 138 -8.97 3.18 11.70
C LEU A 138 -8.18 2.27 12.65
N LYS A 139 -7.62 2.84 13.72
CA LYS A 139 -6.94 2.07 14.79
C LYS A 139 -7.93 1.11 15.47
N ARG A 140 -9.13 1.59 15.81
CA ARG A 140 -10.18 0.78 16.42
C ARG A 140 -10.60 -0.39 15.52
N ARG A 141 -10.85 -0.13 14.24
CA ARG A 141 -11.21 -1.17 13.25
C ARG A 141 -10.12 -2.22 13.09
N ARG A 142 -8.85 -1.79 13.11
CA ARG A 142 -7.69 -2.70 13.01
C ARG A 142 -7.59 -3.60 14.23
N GLU A 143 -7.79 -3.05 15.42
CA GLU A 143 -7.76 -3.84 16.66
C GLU A 143 -8.89 -4.86 16.71
N LEU A 144 -10.11 -4.47 16.34
CA LEU A 144 -11.24 -5.38 16.25
C LEU A 144 -11.01 -6.55 15.28
N ARG A 145 -10.39 -6.28 14.13
CA ARG A 145 -10.03 -7.34 13.17
C ARG A 145 -9.01 -8.30 13.77
N ARG A 146 -7.99 -7.76 14.43
CA ARG A 146 -6.97 -8.57 15.10
C ARG A 146 -7.56 -9.50 16.15
N LEU A 147 -8.50 -9.00 16.95
CA LEU A 147 -9.19 -9.80 17.96
C LEU A 147 -10.01 -10.93 17.33
N LYS A 148 -10.76 -10.64 16.28
CA LYS A 148 -11.51 -11.67 15.54
C LYS A 148 -10.61 -12.76 14.94
N GLU A 149 -9.47 -12.38 14.35
CA GLU A 149 -8.51 -13.34 13.80
C GLU A 149 -7.94 -14.25 14.88
N ILE A 150 -7.73 -13.74 16.10
CA ILE A 150 -7.28 -14.54 17.26
C ILE A 150 -8.36 -15.52 17.68
N GLU A 151 -9.62 -15.07 17.85
CA GLU A 151 -10.76 -15.90 18.24
C GLU A 151 -10.98 -17.03 17.21
N GLU A 152 -11.01 -16.71 15.93
CA GLU A 152 -11.15 -17.71 14.85
C GLU A 152 -9.95 -18.67 14.76
N GLY A 153 -8.76 -18.21 15.12
CA GLY A 153 -7.55 -19.02 15.18
C GLY A 153 -7.55 -20.01 16.36
N GLU A 154 -8.15 -19.63 17.48
CA GLU A 154 -8.30 -20.50 18.65
C GLU A 154 -9.38 -21.58 18.45
N GLU A 155 -10.50 -21.24 17.81
CA GLU A 155 -11.56 -22.19 17.47
C GLU A 155 -11.09 -23.28 16.49
N LYS A 156 -10.11 -22.98 15.63
CA LYS A 156 -9.57 -23.92 14.63
C LYS A 156 -8.46 -24.84 15.18
N LYS A 157 -8.01 -24.67 16.44
CA LYS A 157 -7.09 -25.65 17.05
C LYS A 157 -7.88 -26.90 17.43
N PRO A 158 -7.57 -28.08 16.86
CA PRO A 158 -8.22 -29.30 17.27
C PRO A 158 -7.87 -29.58 18.74
N THR A 159 -8.90 -29.76 19.56
CA THR A 159 -8.77 -30.30 20.90
C THR A 159 -8.03 -31.61 20.79
N GLY A 160 -6.72 -31.58 21.07
CA GLY A 160 -5.82 -32.70 20.97
C GLY A 160 -6.32 -33.87 21.84
N GLY A 161 -6.49 -34.97 21.17
CA GLY A 161 -6.98 -36.20 21.75
C GLY A 161 -6.19 -36.63 22.99
N SER A 162 -6.96 -36.99 23.97
CA SER A 162 -6.60 -37.73 25.15
C SER A 162 -5.69 -38.92 24.79
N ALA A 163 -4.48 -38.91 25.25
CA ALA A 163 -3.61 -40.09 25.25
C ALA A 163 -4.24 -41.16 26.12
N GLN A 164 -4.80 -42.20 25.53
CA GLN A 164 -5.11 -43.43 26.23
C GLN A 164 -3.78 -44.16 26.49
N SER A 165 -3.40 -44.21 27.76
CA SER A 165 -2.44 -45.16 28.30
C SER A 165 -3.04 -46.58 28.07
N VAL A 166 -2.34 -47.42 27.38
CA VAL A 166 -2.57 -48.86 27.39
C VAL A 166 -1.45 -49.47 28.21
N VAL A 167 -1.87 -50.14 29.27
CA VAL A 167 -1.07 -51.03 30.12
C VAL A 167 -0.58 -52.21 29.30
#